data_ca0efdd77ac05acf15a5e56490ad34a1
#
_entry.id   ca0efdd77ac05acf15a5e56490ad34a1
#
_cell.length_a   1.000
_cell.length_b   1.000
_cell.length_c   1.000
_cell.angle_alpha   90.00
_cell.angle_beta   90.00
_cell.angle_gamma   90.00
#
_symmetry.space_group_name_H-M   'P 1'
#
loop_
_entity.id
_entity.type
_entity.pdbx_description
1 polymer ?
#
loop_
_entity_poly.entity_id
_entity_poly.type
_entity_poly.pdbx_seq_one_letter_code
_entity_poly.pdbx_strand_id
1 'polypeptide(L)'
;MLFNRPKLIITTLPKNKCKLFIGELLNKRLIACANLIDNVQSMYWWKNKITKDSETMVMMKTTKKKIKAIKNFFLVNHPYETPELIVLDIQAEQKYLEWLKKETDSNE
;
A
#
# COMPACT_ATOMS: atom_id res chain seq x y z
N MET A 1 -14.45 15.26 4.42
CA MET A 1 -13.96 15.53 5.76
C MET A 1 -12.45 15.58 5.78
N LEU A 2 -11.90 16.49 6.55
CA LEU A 2 -10.46 16.68 6.63
C LEU A 2 -9.73 15.45 7.13
N PHE A 3 -10.28 14.77 8.12
CA PHE A 3 -9.64 13.60 8.71
C PHE A 3 -9.73 12.34 7.86
N ASN A 4 -10.48 12.39 6.75
CA ASN A 4 -10.58 11.24 5.85
C ASN A 4 -10.05 11.56 4.47
N ARG A 5 -8.90 12.21 4.42
CA ARG A 5 -8.26 12.56 3.16
C ARG A 5 -7.72 11.35 2.44
N PRO A 6 -7.61 11.44 1.10
CA PRO A 6 -7.02 10.35 0.33
C PRO A 6 -5.52 10.24 0.57
N LYS A 7 -5.02 9.03 0.53
CA LYS A 7 -3.61 8.72 0.73
C LYS A 7 -3.14 7.75 -0.34
N LEU A 8 -1.91 7.92 -0.74
CA LEU A 8 -1.22 6.97 -1.60
C LEU A 8 -0.18 6.25 -0.77
N ILE A 9 -0.20 4.92 -0.81
CA ILE A 9 0.80 4.11 -0.12
C ILE A 9 1.68 3.44 -1.15
N ILE A 10 2.98 3.50 -0.94
CA ILE A 10 3.94 2.81 -1.78
C ILE A 10 4.66 1.77 -0.94
N THR A 11 4.76 0.57 -1.49
CA THR A 11 5.57 -0.51 -0.90
C THR A 11 6.18 -1.32 -2.03
N THR A 12 7.11 -2.20 -1.68
CA THR A 12 7.65 -3.19 -2.60
C THR A 12 7.45 -4.57 -2.01
N LEU A 13 7.29 -5.56 -2.88
CA LEU A 13 7.02 -6.93 -2.49
C LEU A 13 7.70 -7.87 -3.48
N PRO A 14 8.07 -9.08 -3.03
CA PRO A 14 8.41 -10.14 -3.97
C PRO A 14 7.20 -10.43 -4.85
N LYS A 15 7.43 -10.63 -6.13
CA LYS A 15 6.33 -10.82 -7.08
C LYS A 15 5.35 -11.91 -6.66
N ASN A 16 5.87 -13.02 -6.17
CA ASN A 16 5.02 -14.17 -5.81
C ASN A 16 4.21 -13.96 -4.53
N LYS A 17 4.42 -12.87 -3.81
CA LYS A 17 3.65 -12.57 -2.59
C LYS A 17 2.57 -11.53 -2.81
N CYS A 18 2.55 -10.87 -3.97
CA CYS A 18 1.68 -9.72 -4.19
C CYS A 18 0.21 -10.05 -4.13
N LYS A 19 -0.22 -11.11 -4.83
CA LYS A 19 -1.64 -11.41 -4.93
C LYS A 19 -2.28 -11.66 -3.57
N LEU A 20 -1.62 -12.44 -2.73
CA LEU A 20 -2.16 -12.75 -1.41
C LEU A 20 -2.18 -11.51 -0.53
N PHE A 21 -1.06 -10.79 -0.49
CA PHE A 21 -0.93 -9.61 0.34
C PHE A 21 -1.96 -8.53 -0.03
N ILE A 22 -2.03 -8.21 -1.32
CA ILE A 22 -2.96 -7.19 -1.81
C ILE A 22 -4.40 -7.65 -1.69
N GLY A 23 -4.65 -8.92 -1.98
CA GLY A 23 -6.00 -9.48 -1.89
C GLY A 23 -6.59 -9.37 -0.49
N GLU A 24 -5.77 -9.59 0.53
CA GLU A 24 -6.23 -9.46 1.91
C GLU A 24 -6.55 -8.02 2.27
N LEU A 25 -5.71 -7.07 1.82
CA LEU A 25 -5.97 -5.66 2.06
C LEU A 25 -7.28 -5.21 1.40
N LEU A 26 -7.53 -5.68 0.18
CA LEU A 26 -8.78 -5.36 -0.53
C LEU A 26 -9.98 -5.98 0.16
N ASN A 27 -9.88 -7.25 0.55
CA ASN A 27 -10.98 -7.94 1.22
C ASN A 27 -11.36 -7.29 2.54
N LYS A 28 -10.39 -6.74 3.24
CA LYS A 28 -10.64 -6.03 4.50
C LYS A 28 -11.06 -4.59 4.30
N ARG A 29 -11.19 -4.15 3.08
CA ARG A 29 -11.52 -2.77 2.73
C ARG A 29 -10.54 -1.75 3.29
N LEU A 30 -9.30 -2.15 3.46
CA LEU A 30 -8.26 -1.24 3.92
C LEU A 30 -7.72 -0.39 2.78
N ILE A 31 -7.81 -0.88 1.55
CA ILE A 31 -7.46 -0.11 0.36
C ILE A 31 -8.57 -0.25 -0.66
N ALA A 32 -8.71 0.73 -1.55
CA ALA A 32 -9.71 0.67 -2.60
C ALA A 32 -9.14 0.08 -3.88
N CYS A 33 -7.86 0.28 -4.13
CA CYS A 33 -7.22 -0.32 -5.30
C CYS A 33 -5.72 -0.36 -5.12
N ALA A 34 -5.07 -1.19 -5.94
CA ALA A 34 -3.63 -1.27 -6.00
C ALA A 34 -3.20 -1.39 -7.45
N ASN A 35 -2.11 -0.71 -7.77
CA ASN A 35 -1.45 -0.83 -9.07
C ASN A 35 -0.09 -1.45 -8.83
N LEU A 36 0.27 -2.42 -9.65
CA LEU A 36 1.51 -3.17 -9.49
C LEU A 36 2.41 -2.94 -10.71
N ILE A 37 3.67 -2.65 -10.42
CA ILE A 37 4.70 -2.50 -11.46
C ILE A 37 5.73 -3.58 -11.20
N ASP A 38 5.79 -4.57 -12.10
CA ASP A 38 6.71 -5.68 -11.95
C ASP A 38 8.13 -5.32 -12.43
N ASN A 39 9.09 -6.10 -11.98
CA ASN A 39 10.48 -6.02 -12.43
C ASN A 39 11.13 -4.67 -12.16
N VAL A 40 10.84 -4.12 -11.00
CA VAL A 40 11.50 -2.90 -10.55
C VAL A 40 12.87 -3.29 -10.01
N GLN A 41 13.92 -2.62 -10.53
CA GLN A 41 15.28 -2.86 -10.06
C GLN A 41 15.53 -1.97 -8.85
N SER A 42 15.69 -2.59 -7.68
CA SER A 42 15.90 -1.85 -6.43
C SER A 42 17.38 -1.97 -6.03
N MET A 43 17.96 -0.86 -5.65
CA MET A 43 19.35 -0.83 -5.16
C MET A 43 19.34 -0.06 -3.85
N TYR A 44 19.88 -0.65 -2.80
CA TYR A 44 19.75 -0.05 -1.46
C TYR A 44 20.82 -0.59 -0.51
N TRP A 45 20.98 0.10 0.58
CA TRP A 45 21.87 -0.33 1.65
C TRP A 45 21.17 -1.34 2.56
N TRP A 46 21.82 -2.46 2.78
CA TRP A 46 21.34 -3.48 3.71
C TRP A 46 22.53 -4.14 4.39
N LYS A 47 22.57 -4.06 5.71
CA LYS A 47 23.65 -4.66 6.51
C LYS A 47 25.03 -4.24 6.00
N ASN A 48 25.21 -2.94 5.79
CA ASN A 48 26.46 -2.31 5.36
C ASN A 48 26.91 -2.70 3.96
N LYS A 49 26.00 -3.18 3.13
CA LYS A 49 26.30 -3.54 1.74
C LYS A 49 25.27 -2.94 0.80
N ILE A 50 25.72 -2.62 -0.40
CA ILE A 50 24.78 -2.24 -1.46
C ILE A 50 24.18 -3.52 -2.01
N THR A 51 22.87 -3.60 -1.92
CA THR A 51 22.10 -4.78 -2.33
C THR A 51 21.25 -4.44 -3.54
N LYS A 52 21.08 -5.41 -4.43
CA LYS A 52 20.28 -5.25 -5.64
C LYS A 52 19.23 -6.35 -5.68
N ASP A 53 18.00 -5.97 -5.92
CA ASP A 53 16.89 -6.91 -6.02
C ASP A 53 15.96 -6.51 -7.14
N SER A 54 15.26 -7.51 -7.68
CA SER A 54 14.13 -7.26 -8.56
C SER A 54 12.87 -7.45 -7.73
N GLU A 55 11.98 -6.47 -7.74
CA GLU A 55 10.78 -6.48 -6.92
C GLU A 55 9.59 -5.98 -7.70
N THR A 56 8.40 -6.13 -7.11
CA THR A 56 7.20 -5.49 -7.60
C THR A 56 6.93 -4.26 -6.74
N MET A 57 6.78 -3.11 -7.38
CA MET A 57 6.38 -1.89 -6.69
C MET A 57 4.86 -1.81 -6.71
N VAL A 58 4.28 -1.53 -5.55
CA VAL A 58 2.84 -1.47 -5.40
C VAL A 58 2.44 -0.08 -4.94
N MET A 59 1.50 0.52 -5.66
CA MET A 59 0.89 1.79 -5.28
C MET A 59 -0.56 1.54 -4.91
N MET A 60 -0.93 1.91 -3.69
CA MET A 60 -2.27 1.62 -3.17
C MET A 60 -2.97 2.91 -2.81
N LYS A 61 -4.27 2.97 -3.07
CA LYS A 61 -5.05 4.15 -2.73
C LYS A 61 -6.01 3.83 -1.61
N THR A 62 -6.01 4.71 -0.63
CA THR A 62 -6.82 4.56 0.57
C THR A 62 -7.14 5.92 1.18
N THR A 63 -7.65 5.93 2.39
CA THR A 63 -7.95 7.16 3.11
C THR A 63 -7.21 7.17 4.45
N LYS A 64 -7.12 8.34 5.03
CA LYS A 64 -6.41 8.54 6.29
C LYS A 64 -6.91 7.60 7.39
N LYS A 65 -8.22 7.35 7.43
CA LYS A 65 -8.83 6.48 8.46
C LYS A 65 -8.25 5.07 8.49
N LYS A 66 -7.72 4.60 7.35
CA LYS A 66 -7.24 3.22 7.24
C LYS A 66 -5.76 3.06 7.52
N ILE A 67 -5.02 4.15 7.63
CA ILE A 67 -3.56 4.08 7.72
C ILE A 67 -3.09 3.27 8.92
N LYS A 68 -3.68 3.47 10.08
CA LYS A 68 -3.26 2.73 11.28
C LYS A 68 -3.45 1.23 11.12
N ALA A 69 -4.60 0.83 10.58
CA ALA A 69 -4.88 -0.59 10.34
C ALA A 69 -3.94 -1.18 9.30
N ILE A 70 -3.60 -0.39 8.28
CA ILE A 70 -2.65 -0.83 7.24
C ILE A 70 -1.26 -1.02 7.86
N LYS A 71 -0.82 -0.12 8.70
CA LYS A 71 0.48 -0.26 9.38
C LYS A 71 0.51 -1.54 10.21
N ASN A 72 -0.56 -1.84 10.93
CA ASN A 72 -0.64 -3.07 11.71
C ASN A 72 -0.61 -4.30 10.82
N PHE A 73 -1.31 -4.24 9.68
CA PHE A 73 -1.30 -5.33 8.72
C PHE A 73 0.10 -5.61 8.19
N PHE A 74 0.84 -4.55 7.88
CA PHE A 74 2.23 -4.67 7.41
C PHE A 74 3.11 -5.35 8.45
N LEU A 75 2.97 -4.96 9.72
CA LEU A 75 3.77 -5.55 10.80
C LEU A 75 3.60 -7.06 10.89
N VAL A 76 2.39 -7.55 10.64
CA VAL A 76 2.09 -8.97 10.79
C VAL A 76 2.37 -9.74 9.50
N ASN A 77 2.11 -9.15 8.35
CA ASN A 77 2.01 -9.89 7.10
C ASN A 77 3.06 -9.58 6.05
N HIS A 78 3.75 -8.45 6.13
CA HIS A 78 4.74 -8.12 5.10
C HIS A 78 5.92 -9.09 5.21
N PRO A 79 6.39 -9.64 4.07
CA PRO A 79 7.46 -10.64 4.14
C PRO A 79 8.85 -10.11 4.47
N TYR A 80 9.06 -8.79 4.34
CA TYR A 80 10.37 -8.21 4.63
C TYR A 80 10.51 -7.87 6.10
N GLU A 81 11.73 -7.97 6.60
CA GLU A 81 12.06 -7.58 7.97
C GLU A 81 11.80 -6.10 8.19
N THR A 82 12.21 -5.27 7.22
CA THR A 82 11.99 -3.83 7.27
C THR A 82 11.27 -3.39 5.99
N PRO A 83 9.95 -3.46 5.99
CA PRO A 83 9.22 -3.15 4.77
C PRO A 83 9.19 -1.65 4.48
N GLU A 84 9.17 -1.32 3.19
CA GLU A 84 8.90 0.04 2.76
C GLU A 84 7.41 0.31 2.96
N LEU A 85 7.10 1.36 3.69
CA LEU A 85 5.73 1.81 3.85
C LEU A 85 5.75 3.33 3.80
N ILE A 86 5.54 3.86 2.62
CA ILE A 86 5.53 5.30 2.37
C ILE A 86 4.07 5.74 2.25
N VAL A 87 3.72 6.81 2.95
CA VAL A 87 2.37 7.36 2.91
C VAL A 87 2.46 8.78 2.39
N LEU A 88 1.72 9.07 1.32
CA LEU A 88 1.71 10.38 0.69
C LEU A 88 0.29 10.97 0.73
N ASP A 89 0.24 12.26 0.97
CA ASP A 89 -1.00 13.01 0.79
C ASP A 89 -1.21 13.24 -0.70
N ILE A 90 -2.42 13.05 -1.18
CA ILE A 90 -2.74 13.25 -2.59
C ILE A 90 -4.04 14.03 -2.73
N GLN A 91 -4.26 14.53 -3.93
CA GLN A 91 -5.51 15.15 -4.34
C GLN A 91 -6.10 14.30 -5.45
N ALA A 92 -7.41 14.26 -5.54
CA ALA A 92 -8.10 13.49 -6.56
C ALA A 92 -9.38 14.20 -6.95
N GLU A 93 -9.86 13.91 -8.17
CA GLU A 93 -11.13 14.43 -8.64
C GLU A 93 -12.26 13.96 -7.75
N GLN A 94 -13.30 14.76 -7.65
CA GLN A 94 -14.41 14.53 -6.75
C GLN A 94 -15.03 13.14 -6.93
N LYS A 95 -15.28 12.73 -8.15
CA LYS A 95 -15.89 11.42 -8.39
C LYS A 95 -15.00 10.27 -7.97
N TYR A 96 -13.70 10.38 -8.23
CA TYR A 96 -12.76 9.36 -7.83
C TYR A 96 -12.66 9.31 -6.30
N LEU A 97 -12.62 10.46 -5.66
CA LEU A 97 -12.54 10.57 -4.22
C LEU A 97 -13.77 9.94 -3.55
N GLU A 98 -14.95 10.18 -4.11
CA GLU A 98 -16.18 9.59 -3.59
C GLU A 98 -16.13 8.07 -3.70
N TRP A 99 -15.65 7.57 -4.83
CA TRP A 99 -15.49 6.14 -5.04
C TRP A 99 -14.50 5.55 -4.03
N LEU A 100 -13.37 6.21 -3.84
CA LEU A 100 -12.32 5.78 -2.92
C LEU A 100 -12.88 5.67 -1.48
N LYS A 101 -13.61 6.67 -1.05
CA LYS A 101 -14.19 6.66 0.29
C LYS A 101 -15.22 5.57 0.45
N LYS A 102 -16.06 5.39 -0.55
CA LYS A 102 -17.09 4.37 -0.52
C LYS A 102 -16.50 2.97 -0.42
N GLU A 103 -15.48 2.70 -1.21
CA GLU A 103 -14.91 1.35 -1.28
C GLU A 103 -14.06 1.00 -0.07
N THR A 104 -13.61 2.00 0.68
CA THR A 104 -12.88 1.76 1.93
C THR A 104 -13.79 1.92 3.16
N ASP A 105 -15.07 2.12 2.95
CA ASP A 105 -16.02 2.21 4.05
C ASP A 105 -16.38 0.81 4.51
N SER A 106 -16.08 0.51 5.77
CA SER A 106 -16.29 -0.82 6.32
C SER A 106 -17.45 -0.88 7.28
N ASN A 107 -18.41 0.00 7.13
CA ASN A 107 -19.53 0.12 8.05
C ASN A 107 -20.69 -0.79 7.75
N GLU A 108 -20.50 -1.85 7.06
CA GLU A 108 -21.65 -2.73 6.87
C GLU A 108 -21.75 -3.75 7.96
#